data_ef11ae4c2d7f69df688ce19a25823cfc
#
_entry.id   ef11ae4c2d7f69df688ce19a25823cfc
#
_cell.length_a   1.000
_cell.length_b   1.000
_cell.length_c   1.000
_cell.angle_alpha   90.00
_cell.angle_beta   90.00
_cell.angle_gamma   90.00
#
_symmetry.space_group_name_H-M   'P 1'
#
loop_
_entity.id
_entity.type
_entity.pdbx_description
1 polymer ?
#
loop_
_entity_poly.entity_id
_entity_poly.type
_entity_poly.pdbx_seq_one_letter_code
_entity_poly.pdbx_strand_id
1 'polypeptide(L)'
;MAAGSYVLVVDDDPAIRGLVADALRDEGFSVDLAAHGREALEAVRARRPATIVLDLMMPIMDGFSFMEACHHEQLCDNVPIVVISAVHDALQRIHEVPVHACITKPFDLDELIRTIVNFAGANGKV
;
A
#
# COMPACT_ATOMS: atom_id res chain seq x y z
N MET A 1 1.77 6.32 -19.68
CA MET A 1 1.29 6.66 -18.33
C MET A 1 -0.23 6.65 -18.32
N ALA A 2 -0.80 6.01 -17.35
CA ALA A 2 -2.24 6.01 -17.18
C ALA A 2 -2.65 7.27 -16.42
N ALA A 3 -3.43 8.14 -17.05
CA ALA A 3 -3.97 9.31 -16.35
C ALA A 3 -4.81 8.83 -15.16
N GLY A 4 -4.58 9.40 -14.01
CA GLY A 4 -5.29 9.03 -12.79
C GLY A 4 -4.67 7.88 -12.00
N SER A 5 -3.55 7.31 -12.45
CA SER A 5 -2.81 6.34 -11.65
C SER A 5 -2.29 6.98 -10.37
N TYR A 6 -2.28 6.20 -9.30
CA TYR A 6 -1.86 6.71 -8.00
C TYR A 6 -1.32 5.58 -7.13
N VAL A 7 -0.58 5.95 -6.09
CA VAL A 7 -0.14 5.02 -5.04
C VAL A 7 -1.06 5.22 -3.84
N LEU A 8 -1.62 4.13 -3.34
CA LEU A 8 -2.46 4.17 -2.14
C LEU A 8 -1.59 3.86 -0.92
N VAL A 9 -1.54 4.78 0.03
CA VAL A 9 -0.79 4.60 1.28
C VAL A 9 -1.78 4.35 2.42
N VAL A 10 -1.70 3.17 3.03
CA VAL A 10 -2.62 2.72 4.07
C VAL A 10 -1.84 2.50 5.37
N ASP A 11 -2.05 3.38 6.33
CA ASP A 11 -1.43 3.29 7.65
C ASP A 11 -2.27 4.11 8.63
N ASP A 12 -2.52 3.56 9.82
CA ASP A 12 -3.31 4.25 10.83
C ASP A 12 -2.54 5.35 11.56
N ASP A 13 -1.21 5.31 11.49
CA ASP A 13 -0.36 6.36 12.07
C ASP A 13 -0.29 7.55 11.10
N PRO A 14 -0.88 8.70 11.45
CA PRO A 14 -0.89 9.85 10.53
C PRO A 14 0.50 10.40 10.24
N ALA A 15 1.45 10.27 11.17
CA ALA A 15 2.82 10.73 10.94
C ALA A 15 3.51 9.89 9.88
N ILE A 16 3.40 8.56 9.97
CA ILE A 16 3.98 7.65 8.99
C ILE A 16 3.28 7.82 7.64
N ARG A 17 1.96 7.86 7.65
CA ARG A 17 1.17 8.05 6.44
C ARG A 17 1.57 9.31 5.69
N GLY A 18 1.69 10.42 6.39
CA GLY A 18 2.10 11.70 5.80
C GLY A 18 3.54 11.70 5.31
N LEU A 19 4.44 11.10 6.08
CA LEU A 19 5.86 11.01 5.71
C LEU A 19 6.05 10.25 4.39
N VAL A 20 5.41 9.09 4.29
CA VAL A 20 5.50 8.27 3.08
C VAL A 20 4.84 8.98 1.90
N ALA A 21 3.69 9.57 2.11
CA ALA A 21 2.96 10.29 1.05
C ALA A 21 3.78 11.46 0.50
N ASP A 22 4.37 12.26 1.38
CA ASP A 22 5.17 13.41 0.95
C ASP A 22 6.39 12.97 0.16
N ALA A 23 7.08 11.92 0.61
CA ALA A 23 8.23 11.39 -0.09
C ALA A 23 7.87 10.87 -1.50
N LEU A 24 6.71 10.20 -1.62
CA LEU A 24 6.24 9.71 -2.92
C LEU A 24 5.85 10.85 -3.84
N ARG A 25 5.21 11.88 -3.31
CA ARG A 25 4.86 13.07 -4.12
C ARG A 25 6.11 13.78 -4.62
N ASP A 26 7.16 13.82 -3.82
CA ASP A 26 8.44 14.38 -4.24
C ASP A 26 9.06 13.59 -5.39
N GLU A 27 8.75 12.30 -5.49
CA GLU A 27 9.20 11.45 -6.60
C GLU A 27 8.29 11.56 -7.83
N GLY A 28 7.23 12.35 -7.77
CA GLY A 28 6.33 12.58 -8.90
C GLY A 28 5.09 11.71 -8.92
N PHE A 29 4.79 10.98 -7.84
CA PHE A 29 3.60 10.15 -7.78
C PHE A 29 2.39 10.94 -7.30
N SER A 30 1.21 10.59 -7.82
CA SER A 30 -0.06 10.95 -7.20
C SER A 30 -0.29 9.98 -6.05
N VAL A 31 -0.78 10.46 -4.92
CA VAL A 31 -0.95 9.64 -3.71
C VAL A 31 -2.32 9.88 -3.11
N ASP A 32 -3.02 8.80 -2.78
CA ASP A 32 -4.20 8.83 -1.94
C ASP A 32 -3.90 8.13 -0.62
N LEU A 33 -4.62 8.51 0.42
CA LEU A 33 -4.37 8.05 1.78
C LEU A 33 -5.58 7.30 2.33
N ALA A 34 -5.31 6.29 3.16
CA ALA A 34 -6.33 5.59 3.92
C ALA A 34 -5.79 5.31 5.32
N ALA A 35 -6.64 5.47 6.33
CA ALA A 35 -6.27 5.29 7.72
C ALA A 35 -6.52 3.86 8.22
N HIS A 36 -7.29 3.08 7.50
CA HIS A 36 -7.60 1.68 7.82
C HIS A 36 -8.10 0.94 6.58
N GLY A 37 -8.31 -0.37 6.74
CA GLY A 37 -8.65 -1.23 5.60
C GLY A 37 -9.97 -0.89 4.92
N ARG A 38 -10.96 -0.40 5.65
CA ARG A 38 -12.24 -0.03 5.05
C ARG A 38 -12.11 1.15 4.09
N GLU A 39 -11.39 2.20 4.52
CA GLU A 39 -11.11 3.33 3.64
C GLU A 39 -10.29 2.91 2.43
N ALA A 40 -9.31 2.02 2.65
CA ALA A 40 -8.49 1.51 1.56
C ALA A 40 -9.35 0.75 0.54
N LEU A 41 -10.27 -0.08 1.01
CA LEU A 41 -11.14 -0.86 0.14
C LEU A 41 -12.04 0.05 -0.70
N GLU A 42 -12.59 1.10 -0.09
CA GLU A 42 -13.39 2.09 -0.81
C GLU A 42 -12.58 2.81 -1.87
N ALA A 43 -11.33 3.17 -1.56
CA ALA A 43 -10.45 3.82 -2.52
C ALA A 43 -10.16 2.93 -3.72
N VAL A 44 -9.86 1.65 -3.48
CA VAL A 44 -9.56 0.69 -4.56
C VAL A 44 -10.78 0.39 -5.40
N ARG A 45 -11.97 0.33 -4.78
CA ARG A 45 -13.22 0.16 -5.53
C ARG A 45 -13.49 1.33 -6.46
N ALA A 46 -13.15 2.54 -6.02
CA ALA A 46 -13.37 3.74 -6.83
C ALA A 46 -12.39 3.83 -7.99
N ARG A 47 -11.13 3.43 -7.76
CA ARG A 47 -10.09 3.56 -8.77
C ARG A 47 -8.92 2.64 -8.44
N ARG A 48 -8.46 1.85 -9.40
CA ARG A 48 -7.34 0.92 -9.22
C ARG A 48 -6.03 1.69 -9.03
N PRO A 49 -5.29 1.44 -7.93
CA PRO A 49 -3.98 2.06 -7.75
C PRO A 49 -2.89 1.35 -8.56
N ALA A 50 -1.78 2.05 -8.78
CA ALA A 50 -0.59 1.45 -9.38
C ALA A 50 0.15 0.55 -8.38
N THR A 51 0.09 0.90 -7.11
CA THR A 51 0.72 0.15 -6.00
C THR A 51 -0.01 0.50 -4.71
N ILE A 52 -0.04 -0.45 -3.78
CA ILE A 52 -0.59 -0.24 -2.44
C ILE A 52 0.55 -0.41 -1.44
N VAL A 53 0.73 0.57 -0.57
CA VAL A 53 1.61 0.48 0.61
C VAL A 53 0.71 0.22 1.79
N LEU A 54 0.87 -0.92 2.45
CA LEU A 54 -0.12 -1.43 3.40
C LEU A 54 0.49 -1.81 4.74
N ASP A 55 0.06 -1.13 5.79
CA ASP A 55 0.31 -1.55 7.17
C ASP A 55 -0.67 -2.69 7.51
N LEU A 56 -0.17 -3.71 8.20
CA LEU A 56 -1.01 -4.86 8.57
C LEU A 56 -1.81 -4.63 9.85
N MET A 57 -1.28 -3.86 10.78
CA MET A 57 -1.89 -3.68 12.10
C MET A 57 -2.61 -2.34 12.19
N MET A 58 -3.90 -2.37 11.95
CA MET A 58 -4.75 -1.17 11.96
C MET A 58 -6.09 -1.46 12.63
N PRO A 59 -6.73 -0.44 13.24
CA PRO A 59 -8.06 -0.62 13.80
C PRO A 59 -9.13 -0.73 12.71
N ILE A 60 -10.34 -1.08 13.08
CA ILE A 60 -11.54 -1.17 12.23
C ILE A 60 -11.45 -2.33 11.24
N MET A 61 -10.54 -2.26 10.28
CA MET A 61 -10.22 -3.34 9.35
C MET A 61 -8.70 -3.35 9.15
N ASP A 62 -8.05 -4.43 9.55
CA ASP A 62 -6.60 -4.57 9.44
C ASP A 62 -6.18 -4.90 8.00
N GLY A 63 -4.86 -4.94 7.77
CA GLY A 63 -4.32 -5.19 6.45
C GLY A 63 -4.64 -6.58 5.91
N PHE A 64 -4.69 -7.59 6.78
CA PHE A 64 -5.04 -8.95 6.37
C PHE A 64 -6.47 -9.01 5.84
N SER A 65 -7.41 -8.42 6.58
CA SER A 65 -8.82 -8.39 6.20
C SER A 65 -9.01 -7.58 4.92
N PHE A 66 -8.28 -6.50 4.77
CA PHE A 66 -8.29 -5.71 3.53
C PHE A 66 -7.83 -6.55 2.34
N MET A 67 -6.70 -7.26 2.48
CA MET A 67 -6.17 -8.09 1.39
C MET A 67 -7.13 -9.21 1.01
N GLU A 68 -7.76 -9.85 2.01
CA GLU A 68 -8.76 -10.89 1.73
C GLU A 68 -9.94 -10.33 0.95
N ALA A 69 -10.49 -9.20 1.37
CA ALA A 69 -11.61 -8.57 0.70
C ALA A 69 -11.24 -8.15 -0.72
N CYS A 70 -10.06 -7.55 -0.86
CA CYS A 70 -9.54 -7.10 -2.15
C CYS A 70 -9.38 -8.27 -3.12
N HIS A 71 -8.83 -9.38 -2.63
CA HIS A 71 -8.66 -10.60 -3.41
C HIS A 71 -10.02 -11.20 -3.80
N HIS A 72 -10.93 -11.30 -2.84
CA HIS A 72 -12.26 -11.85 -3.06
C HIS A 72 -13.06 -11.07 -4.11
N GLU A 73 -12.93 -9.75 -4.10
CA GLU A 73 -13.61 -8.88 -5.05
C GLU A 73 -12.80 -8.67 -6.35
N GLN A 74 -11.62 -9.28 -6.46
CA GLN A 74 -10.73 -9.18 -7.61
C GLN A 74 -10.27 -7.74 -7.90
N LEU A 75 -10.18 -6.93 -6.86
CA LEU A 75 -9.79 -5.52 -6.98
C LEU A 75 -8.28 -5.31 -7.06
N CYS A 76 -7.51 -6.25 -6.52
CA CYS A 76 -6.06 -6.15 -6.43
C CYS A 76 -5.32 -6.97 -7.48
N ASP A 77 -6.03 -7.51 -8.47
CA ASP A 77 -5.41 -8.28 -9.54
C ASP A 77 -4.42 -7.40 -10.29
N ASN A 78 -3.17 -7.86 -10.37
CA ASN A 78 -2.06 -7.13 -11.00
C ASN A 78 -1.70 -5.81 -10.31
N VAL A 79 -2.11 -5.60 -9.06
CA VAL A 79 -1.71 -4.45 -8.26
C VAL A 79 -0.63 -4.89 -7.28
N PRO A 80 0.60 -4.39 -7.38
CA PRO A 80 1.64 -4.71 -6.41
C PRO A 80 1.28 -4.20 -5.01
N ILE A 81 1.48 -5.06 -4.01
CA ILE A 81 1.26 -4.71 -2.60
C ILE A 81 2.59 -4.77 -1.88
N VAL A 82 2.99 -3.65 -1.29
CA VAL A 82 4.17 -3.53 -0.45
C VAL A 82 3.70 -3.43 0.99
N VAL A 83 3.96 -4.47 1.77
CA VAL A 83 3.53 -4.54 3.17
C VAL A 83 4.58 -3.91 4.06
N ILE A 84 4.13 -3.07 5.00
CA ILE A 84 4.97 -2.58 6.08
C ILE A 84 4.37 -3.08 7.40
N SER A 85 5.22 -3.60 8.29
CA SER A 85 4.72 -4.18 9.54
C SER A 85 5.77 -4.20 10.63
N ALA A 86 5.32 -3.98 11.88
CA ALA A 86 6.16 -4.14 13.06
C ALA A 86 6.24 -5.61 13.50
N VAL A 87 5.42 -6.49 12.93
CA VAL A 87 5.28 -7.89 13.38
C VAL A 87 5.84 -8.84 12.33
N HIS A 88 6.99 -9.46 12.62
CA HIS A 88 7.63 -10.42 11.70
C HIS A 88 6.75 -11.61 11.38
N ASP A 89 6.09 -12.16 12.39
CA ASP A 89 5.27 -13.37 12.21
C ASP A 89 4.04 -13.13 11.34
N ALA A 90 3.64 -11.88 11.18
CA ALA A 90 2.51 -11.53 10.34
C ALA A 90 2.72 -11.96 8.90
N LEU A 91 3.97 -11.98 8.44
CA LEU A 91 4.31 -12.35 7.06
C LEU A 91 3.96 -13.79 6.75
N GLN A 92 4.02 -14.68 7.75
CA GLN A 92 3.70 -16.09 7.57
C GLN A 92 2.21 -16.34 7.41
N ARG A 93 1.37 -15.35 7.72
CA ARG A 93 -0.08 -15.44 7.62
C ARG A 93 -0.60 -15.00 6.25
N ILE A 94 0.29 -14.48 5.38
CA ILE A 94 -0.11 -13.92 4.08
C ILE A 94 0.19 -14.95 2.97
N HIS A 95 -0.39 -16.15 3.06
CA HIS A 95 -0.10 -17.19 2.07
C HIS A 95 -1.02 -17.14 0.85
N GLU A 96 -2.21 -16.59 1.01
CA GLU A 96 -3.24 -16.69 -0.02
C GLU A 96 -3.33 -15.44 -0.90
N VAL A 97 -2.75 -14.33 -0.46
CA VAL A 97 -2.79 -13.07 -1.20
C VAL A 97 -1.38 -12.69 -1.63
N PRO A 98 -1.16 -12.39 -2.92
CA PRO A 98 0.17 -12.01 -3.38
C PRO A 98 0.66 -10.73 -2.73
N VAL A 99 1.82 -10.82 -2.07
CA VAL A 99 2.53 -9.68 -1.51
C VAL A 99 3.86 -9.57 -2.25
N HIS A 100 4.13 -8.42 -2.81
CA HIS A 100 5.30 -8.22 -3.67
C HIS A 100 6.54 -7.86 -2.90
N ALA A 101 6.39 -7.19 -1.76
CA ALA A 101 7.52 -6.88 -0.88
C ALA A 101 7.03 -6.68 0.54
N CYS A 102 7.94 -6.92 1.49
CA CYS A 102 7.68 -6.73 2.91
C CYS A 102 8.81 -5.96 3.54
N ILE A 103 8.46 -4.91 4.26
CA ILE A 103 9.42 -4.06 4.94
C ILE A 103 9.02 -3.96 6.40
N THR A 104 9.97 -4.24 7.28
CA THR A 104 9.73 -4.26 8.73
C THR A 104 9.85 -2.84 9.31
N LYS A 105 8.96 -2.49 10.21
CA LYS A 105 9.07 -1.25 10.99
C LYS A 105 10.04 -1.47 12.17
N PRO A 106 10.89 -0.51 12.52
CA PRO A 106 11.08 0.76 11.83
C PRO A 106 11.81 0.55 10.50
N PHE A 107 11.45 1.32 9.49
CA PHE A 107 12.02 1.18 8.16
C PHE A 107 12.88 2.39 7.78
N ASP A 108 13.78 2.15 6.82
CA ASP A 108 14.50 3.22 6.14
C ASP A 108 13.59 3.79 5.05
N LEU A 109 13.30 5.09 5.13
CA LEU A 109 12.38 5.72 4.19
C LEU A 109 12.87 5.60 2.74
N ASP A 110 14.17 5.80 2.51
CA ASP A 110 14.73 5.72 1.17
C ASP A 110 14.59 4.31 0.59
N GLU A 111 14.79 3.28 1.41
CA GLU A 111 14.60 1.89 1.00
C GLU A 111 13.14 1.63 0.63
N LEU A 112 12.20 2.11 1.46
CA LEU A 112 10.78 1.96 1.19
C LEU A 112 10.40 2.63 -0.13
N ILE A 113 10.84 3.87 -0.33
CA ILE A 113 10.54 4.63 -1.54
C ILE A 113 11.11 3.92 -2.77
N ARG A 114 12.36 3.43 -2.71
CA ARG A 114 12.96 2.69 -3.83
C ARG A 114 12.14 1.45 -4.17
N THR A 115 11.68 0.73 -3.16
CA THR A 115 10.85 -0.46 -3.35
C THR A 115 9.54 -0.11 -4.05
N ILE A 116 8.88 0.94 -3.60
CA ILE A 116 7.62 1.40 -4.20
C ILE A 116 7.83 1.85 -5.64
N VAL A 117 8.89 2.61 -5.89
CA VAL A 117 9.23 3.09 -7.25
C VAL A 117 9.45 1.90 -8.20
N ASN A 118 10.12 0.85 -7.74
CA ASN A 118 10.35 -0.34 -8.56
C ASN A 118 9.06 -1.01 -8.98
N PHE A 119 8.07 -1.10 -8.09
CA PHE A 119 6.80 -1.74 -8.41
C PHE A 119 5.82 -0.84 -9.13
N ALA A 120 5.74 0.42 -8.73
CA ALA A 120 4.84 1.37 -9.38
C ALA A 120 5.34 1.77 -10.76
N GLY A 121 6.66 1.91 -10.90
CA GLY A 121 7.30 2.21 -12.16
C GLY A 121 6.71 3.43 -12.85
N ALA A 122 6.68 3.38 -14.18
CA ALA A 122 6.13 4.46 -14.98
C ALA A 122 4.61 4.57 -14.87
N ASN A 123 3.93 3.53 -14.36
CA ASN A 123 2.48 3.52 -14.25
C ASN A 123 1.96 4.41 -13.13
N GLY A 124 2.77 4.65 -12.10
CA GLY A 124 2.38 5.46 -10.95
C GLY A 124 2.83 6.91 -11.02
N LYS A 125 3.81 7.22 -11.87
CA LYS A 125 4.32 8.57 -12.01
C LYS A 125 3.48 9.40 -12.96
N VAL A 126 3.36 10.65 -12.61
CA VAL A 126 2.64 11.63 -13.44
C VAL A 126 3.61 12.45 -14.25
#